data_b0621998dcb50c80b7ff956b33298855
#
_entry.id   b0621998dcb50c80b7ff956b33298855
#
_cell.length_a   1.000
_cell.length_b   1.000
_cell.length_c   1.000
_cell.angle_alpha   90.00
_cell.angle_beta   90.00
_cell.angle_gamma   90.00
#
_symmetry.space_group_name_H-M   'P 1'
#
loop_
_entity.id
_entity.type
_entity.pdbx_description
1 polymer ?
#
loop_
_entity_poly.entity_id
_entity_poly.type
_entity_poly.pdbx_seq_one_letter_code
_entity_poly.pdbx_strand_id
1 'polypeptide(L)'
;GALLDHDLPVFTELNLVSDGYRENMAKAAAKKLPLFLSSTMLYRRETQYIKQQVAEFGKPVHYIYHIGQYLPDWHPWENYKNFFVGNARTGGVREIFGIDLPWLLDAFGDVESVTVQKDTISDLGLPYPDCVTLLLRHKGGVQGVLAADVVSRKAVLSFECFGDGIHIFWEG
;
A
#
# COMPACT_ATOMS: atom_id res chain seq x y z
N GLY A 1 -21.64 0.75 4.81
CA GLY A 1 -22.78 1.20 5.63
C GLY A 1 -23.93 0.22 5.64
N ALA A 2 -24.62 0.02 4.52
CA ALA A 2 -25.89 -0.72 4.48
C ALA A 2 -25.82 -2.14 5.08
N LEU A 3 -24.78 -2.92 4.78
CA LEU A 3 -24.65 -4.28 5.35
C LEU A 3 -24.55 -4.26 6.89
N LEU A 4 -23.83 -3.31 7.45
CA LEU A 4 -23.74 -3.13 8.90
C LEU A 4 -25.09 -2.70 9.51
N ASP A 5 -25.97 -2.05 8.77
CA ASP A 5 -27.31 -1.71 9.24
C ASP A 5 -28.18 -2.95 9.41
N HIS A 6 -27.92 -4.01 8.65
CA HIS A 6 -28.57 -5.31 8.73
C HIS A 6 -27.84 -6.33 9.63
N ASP A 7 -26.95 -5.86 10.51
CA ASP A 7 -26.19 -6.70 11.46
C ASP A 7 -25.31 -7.78 10.79
N LEU A 8 -24.84 -7.52 9.56
CA LEU A 8 -24.00 -8.45 8.83
C LEU A 8 -22.52 -8.11 8.99
N PRO A 9 -21.65 -9.11 9.21
CA PRO A 9 -20.21 -8.92 9.10
C PRO A 9 -19.83 -8.55 7.65
N VAL A 10 -18.79 -7.75 7.50
CA VAL A 10 -18.38 -7.23 6.19
C VAL A 10 -16.92 -7.57 5.94
N PHE A 11 -16.66 -8.21 4.81
CA PHE A 11 -15.36 -8.28 4.18
C PHE A 11 -15.42 -7.43 2.90
N THR A 12 -14.47 -6.51 2.73
CA THR A 12 -14.46 -5.59 1.59
C THR A 12 -13.09 -5.58 0.92
N GLU A 13 -13.10 -5.38 -0.37
CA GLU A 13 -11.90 -5.03 -1.12
C GLU A 13 -11.36 -3.67 -0.68
N LEU A 14 -10.14 -3.40 -1.12
CA LEU A 14 -9.41 -2.19 -0.85
C LEU A 14 -10.27 -0.94 -1.08
N ASN A 15 -10.39 -0.13 -0.05
CA ASN A 15 -11.10 1.13 -0.13
C ASN A 15 -10.14 2.29 -0.40
N LEU A 16 -10.10 2.75 -1.65
CA LEU A 16 -9.22 3.82 -2.11
C LEU A 16 -9.67 5.22 -1.69
N VAL A 17 -10.87 5.35 -1.14
CA VAL A 17 -11.45 6.61 -0.67
C VAL A 17 -11.89 6.49 0.78
N SER A 18 -11.77 7.59 1.53
CA SER A 18 -12.09 7.60 2.96
C SER A 18 -13.56 7.92 3.28
N ASP A 19 -14.42 8.02 2.26
CA ASP A 19 -15.83 8.39 2.41
C ASP A 19 -16.56 7.37 3.31
N GLY A 20 -17.18 7.86 4.39
CA GLY A 20 -17.92 7.02 5.33
C GLY A 20 -17.07 6.05 6.17
N TYR A 21 -15.74 6.12 6.10
CA TYR A 21 -14.85 5.17 6.76
C TYR A 21 -15.02 5.19 8.29
N ARG A 22 -14.95 6.39 8.89
CA ARG A 22 -15.08 6.55 10.35
C ARG A 22 -16.45 6.12 10.86
N GLU A 23 -17.51 6.47 10.13
CA GLU A 23 -18.88 6.09 10.46
C GLU A 23 -19.07 4.58 10.41
N ASN A 24 -18.55 3.93 9.36
CA ASN A 24 -18.64 2.48 9.21
C ASN A 24 -17.84 1.74 10.31
N MET A 25 -16.66 2.23 10.65
CA MET A 25 -15.85 1.65 11.74
C MET A 25 -16.54 1.83 13.09
N ALA A 26 -17.06 3.02 13.39
CA ALA A 26 -17.79 3.26 14.64
C ALA A 26 -19.05 2.38 14.72
N LYS A 27 -19.78 2.23 13.63
CA LYS A 27 -20.96 1.36 13.53
C LYS A 27 -20.62 -0.11 13.76
N ALA A 28 -19.58 -0.61 13.10
CA ALA A 28 -19.10 -1.98 13.27
C ALA A 28 -18.69 -2.25 14.72
N ALA A 29 -17.93 -1.33 15.33
CA ALA A 29 -17.51 -1.43 16.73
C ALA A 29 -18.71 -1.43 17.70
N ALA A 30 -19.66 -0.51 17.53
CA ALA A 30 -20.85 -0.43 18.38
C ALA A 30 -21.72 -1.70 18.32
N LYS A 31 -21.82 -2.32 17.16
CA LYS A 31 -22.56 -3.56 16.95
C LYS A 31 -21.73 -4.84 17.17
N LYS A 32 -20.43 -4.70 17.47
CA LYS A 32 -19.46 -5.82 17.61
C LYS A 32 -19.42 -6.72 16.37
N LEU A 33 -19.55 -6.11 15.18
CA LEU A 33 -19.53 -6.81 13.92
C LEU A 33 -18.11 -6.77 13.31
N PRO A 34 -17.62 -7.89 12.76
CA PRO A 34 -16.39 -7.89 11.99
C PRO A 34 -16.51 -7.00 10.75
N LEU A 35 -15.51 -6.14 10.57
CA LEU A 35 -15.32 -5.34 9.37
C LEU A 35 -13.86 -5.52 8.94
N PHE A 36 -13.64 -6.32 7.90
CA PHE A 36 -12.31 -6.64 7.40
C PHE A 36 -12.08 -6.01 6.03
N LEU A 37 -10.88 -5.43 5.89
CA LEU A 37 -10.35 -5.00 4.62
C LEU A 37 -9.48 -6.11 4.02
N SER A 38 -9.63 -6.40 2.74
CA SER A 38 -8.71 -7.23 1.99
C SER A 38 -7.31 -6.60 2.01
N SER A 39 -6.33 -7.34 2.47
CA SER A 39 -4.93 -6.90 2.51
C SER A 39 -4.04 -8.13 2.36
N THR A 40 -3.95 -8.62 1.13
CA THR A 40 -3.24 -9.87 0.80
C THR A 40 -1.77 -9.83 1.20
N MET A 41 -1.13 -8.67 1.07
CA MET A 41 0.28 -8.48 1.44
C MET A 41 0.55 -8.72 2.93
N LEU A 42 -0.41 -8.46 3.82
CA LEU A 42 -0.26 -8.77 5.25
C LEU A 42 -0.07 -10.26 5.54
N TYR A 43 -0.58 -11.12 4.68
CA TYR A 43 -0.61 -12.58 4.89
C TYR A 43 0.40 -13.35 4.04
N ARG A 44 1.21 -12.68 3.22
CA ARG A 44 2.26 -13.32 2.45
C ARG A 44 3.38 -13.81 3.37
N ARG A 45 3.97 -14.95 3.02
CA ARG A 45 5.08 -15.53 3.80
C ARG A 45 6.28 -14.58 3.86
N GLU A 46 6.58 -13.92 2.75
CA GLU A 46 7.70 -12.99 2.62
C GLU A 46 7.55 -11.79 3.56
N THR A 47 6.38 -11.16 3.59
CA THR A 47 6.14 -9.99 4.46
C THR A 47 6.10 -10.38 5.93
N GLN A 48 5.53 -11.54 6.26
CA GLN A 48 5.56 -12.07 7.63
C GLN A 48 6.99 -12.44 8.07
N TYR A 49 7.79 -13.01 7.18
CA TYR A 49 9.20 -13.29 7.44
C TYR A 49 9.99 -11.99 7.70
N ILE A 50 9.82 -10.97 6.85
CA ILE A 50 10.46 -9.66 7.02
C ILE A 50 10.09 -9.08 8.39
N LYS A 51 8.80 -9.07 8.73
CA LYS A 51 8.30 -8.59 10.03
C LYS A 51 8.98 -9.32 11.19
N GLN A 52 9.04 -10.64 11.13
CA GLN A 52 9.67 -11.45 12.17
C GLN A 52 11.15 -11.12 12.32
N GLN A 53 11.91 -11.08 11.21
CA GLN A 53 13.34 -10.82 11.23
C GLN A 53 13.69 -9.43 11.77
N VAL A 54 12.90 -8.41 11.38
CA VAL A 54 13.07 -7.05 11.90
C VAL A 54 12.75 -6.98 13.39
N ALA A 55 11.71 -7.66 13.85
CA ALA A 55 11.35 -7.72 15.26
C ALA A 55 12.43 -8.45 16.10
N GLU A 56 12.97 -9.57 15.61
CA GLU A 56 14.04 -10.31 16.26
C GLU A 56 15.35 -9.52 16.30
N PHE A 57 15.66 -8.76 15.25
CA PHE A 57 16.81 -7.89 15.19
C PHE A 57 16.78 -6.77 16.23
N GLY A 58 15.59 -6.21 16.50
CA GLY A 58 15.32 -5.29 17.60
C GLY A 58 16.01 -3.92 17.54
N LYS A 59 16.56 -3.55 16.38
CA LYS A 59 17.20 -2.25 16.14
C LYS A 59 16.55 -1.58 14.92
N PRO A 60 16.62 -0.23 14.80
CA PRO A 60 16.18 0.45 13.61
C PRO A 60 16.89 -0.05 12.34
N VAL A 61 16.14 -0.18 11.28
CA VAL A 61 16.62 -0.55 9.95
C VAL A 61 16.28 0.54 8.94
N HIS A 62 16.87 0.44 7.77
CA HIS A 62 16.48 1.21 6.60
C HIS A 62 15.90 0.26 5.55
N TYR A 63 14.85 0.69 4.81
CA TYR A 63 14.36 -0.10 3.69
C TYR A 63 14.15 0.75 2.43
N ILE A 64 14.26 0.09 1.29
CA ILE A 64 13.92 0.62 -0.02
C ILE A 64 12.93 -0.35 -0.65
N TYR A 65 11.76 0.16 -1.03
CA TYR A 65 10.71 -0.62 -1.65
C TYR A 65 10.23 0.04 -2.94
N HIS A 66 10.35 -0.65 -4.06
CA HIS A 66 9.85 -0.19 -5.34
C HIS A 66 8.79 -1.14 -5.86
N ILE A 67 7.64 -0.58 -6.21
CA ILE A 67 6.53 -1.29 -6.84
C ILE A 67 6.12 -0.51 -8.08
N GLY A 68 6.17 -1.17 -9.22
CA GLY A 68 5.82 -0.55 -10.48
C GLY A 68 5.23 -1.54 -11.46
N GLN A 69 4.23 -1.10 -12.21
CA GLN A 69 3.66 -1.88 -13.30
C GLN A 69 3.02 -0.95 -14.34
N TYR A 70 3.21 -1.26 -15.61
CA TYR A 70 2.64 -0.44 -16.68
C TYR A 70 1.11 -0.52 -16.69
N LEU A 71 0.45 0.59 -16.43
CA LEU A 71 -1.00 0.65 -16.22
C LEU A 71 -1.83 0.05 -17.35
N PRO A 72 -1.51 0.26 -18.65
CA PRO A 72 -2.25 -0.38 -19.73
C PRO A 72 -2.20 -1.92 -19.73
N ASP A 73 -1.22 -2.53 -19.06
CA ASP A 73 -1.07 -3.98 -18.97
C ASP A 73 -1.85 -4.60 -17.80
N TRP A 74 -2.41 -3.78 -16.89
CA TRP A 74 -3.19 -4.28 -15.76
C TRP A 74 -4.44 -5.04 -16.21
N HIS A 75 -5.18 -4.41 -17.16
CA HIS A 75 -6.38 -4.97 -17.77
C HIS A 75 -6.30 -4.79 -19.28
N PRO A 76 -5.54 -5.61 -20.01
CA PRO A 76 -5.28 -5.39 -21.44
C PRO A 76 -6.53 -5.53 -22.33
N TRP A 77 -7.63 -6.05 -21.79
CA TRP A 77 -8.92 -6.20 -22.47
C TRP A 77 -9.81 -4.95 -22.40
N GLU A 78 -9.43 -3.91 -21.63
CA GLU A 78 -10.19 -2.67 -21.50
C GLU A 78 -9.27 -1.44 -21.42
N ASN A 79 -9.82 -0.28 -21.70
CA ASN A 79 -9.06 0.95 -21.60
C ASN A 79 -8.97 1.38 -20.12
N TYR A 80 -7.74 1.53 -19.60
CA TYR A 80 -7.47 1.96 -18.21
C TYR A 80 -8.12 3.29 -17.82
N LYS A 81 -8.50 4.14 -18.81
CA LYS A 81 -9.23 5.41 -18.55
C LYS A 81 -10.70 5.20 -18.20
N ASN A 82 -11.25 4.04 -18.50
CA ASN A 82 -12.68 3.75 -18.37
C ASN A 82 -13.06 3.06 -17.06
N PHE A 83 -12.10 2.67 -16.23
CA PHE A 83 -12.37 2.07 -14.92
C PHE A 83 -11.70 2.88 -13.79
N PHE A 84 -11.80 2.43 -12.54
CA PHE A 84 -11.47 3.24 -11.37
C PHE A 84 -10.04 3.80 -11.36
N VAL A 85 -9.07 3.11 -11.93
CA VAL A 85 -7.67 3.58 -12.00
C VAL A 85 -7.48 4.81 -12.89
N GLY A 86 -8.41 5.08 -13.79
CA GLY A 86 -8.43 6.30 -14.63
C GLY A 86 -8.90 7.55 -13.88
N ASN A 87 -9.38 7.43 -12.64
CA ASN A 87 -9.93 8.54 -11.85
C ASN A 87 -8.89 9.09 -10.86
N ALA A 88 -8.82 10.41 -10.71
CA ALA A 88 -7.89 11.09 -9.78
C ALA A 88 -8.06 10.66 -8.31
N ARG A 89 -9.28 10.28 -7.89
CA ARG A 89 -9.55 9.86 -6.50
C ARG A 89 -9.11 8.42 -6.20
N THR A 90 -9.02 7.58 -7.22
CA THR A 90 -8.80 6.14 -7.11
C THR A 90 -7.64 5.65 -7.97
N GLY A 91 -6.79 6.56 -8.44
CA GLY A 91 -5.71 6.29 -9.40
C GLY A 91 -4.79 5.14 -9.02
N GLY A 92 -4.16 4.53 -10.03
CA GLY A 92 -3.38 3.29 -9.86
C GLY A 92 -2.26 3.37 -8.83
N VAL A 93 -1.54 4.50 -8.73
CA VAL A 93 -0.52 4.68 -7.67
C VAL A 93 -1.16 4.65 -6.28
N ARG A 94 -2.37 5.20 -6.12
CA ARG A 94 -3.12 5.13 -4.86
C ARG A 94 -3.53 3.69 -4.52
N GLU A 95 -3.88 2.90 -5.52
CA GLU A 95 -4.18 1.48 -5.34
C GLU A 95 -2.94 0.73 -4.85
N ILE A 96 -1.78 0.92 -5.48
CA ILE A 96 -0.51 0.33 -5.05
C ILE A 96 -0.26 0.67 -3.57
N PHE A 97 -0.35 1.94 -3.18
CA PHE A 97 -0.18 2.32 -1.77
C PHE A 97 -1.20 1.67 -0.85
N GLY A 98 -2.44 1.54 -1.27
CA GLY A 98 -3.47 0.90 -0.48
C GLY A 98 -3.20 -0.59 -0.24
N ILE A 99 -2.59 -1.28 -1.20
CA ILE A 99 -2.20 -2.70 -1.09
C ILE A 99 -0.98 -2.85 -0.18
N ASP A 100 0.02 -1.98 -0.32
CA ASP A 100 1.35 -2.20 0.24
C ASP A 100 1.61 -1.48 1.56
N LEU A 101 1.07 -0.29 1.79
CA LEU A 101 1.25 0.40 3.06
C LEU A 101 0.79 -0.39 4.29
N PRO A 102 -0.30 -1.18 4.26
CA PRO A 102 -0.72 -1.95 5.44
C PRO A 102 0.35 -2.89 5.97
N TRP A 103 1.07 -3.62 5.11
CA TRP A 103 2.11 -4.54 5.56
C TRP A 103 3.37 -3.81 6.06
N LEU A 104 3.71 -2.66 5.44
CA LEU A 104 4.82 -1.83 5.92
C LEU A 104 4.53 -1.27 7.32
N LEU A 105 3.30 -0.82 7.58
CA LEU A 105 2.88 -0.37 8.90
C LEU A 105 2.88 -1.51 9.93
N ASP A 106 2.47 -2.71 9.52
CA ASP A 106 2.48 -3.90 10.36
C ASP A 106 3.90 -4.37 10.72
N ALA A 107 4.84 -4.26 9.77
CA ALA A 107 6.23 -4.68 9.97
C ALA A 107 7.09 -3.63 10.70
N PHE A 108 6.90 -2.34 10.42
CA PHE A 108 7.79 -1.26 10.85
C PHE A 108 7.13 -0.26 11.82
N GLY A 109 5.82 -0.42 12.07
CA GLY A 109 5.06 0.43 12.96
C GLY A 109 4.55 1.73 12.33
N ASP A 110 3.90 2.56 13.15
CA ASP A 110 3.31 3.82 12.74
C ASP A 110 4.31 4.78 12.11
N VAL A 111 3.88 5.52 11.11
CA VAL A 111 4.66 6.61 10.50
C VAL A 111 4.59 7.86 11.38
N GLU A 112 5.75 8.43 11.70
CA GLU A 112 5.91 9.71 12.38
C GLU A 112 5.86 10.88 11.41
N SER A 113 6.55 10.75 10.26
CA SER A 113 6.59 11.77 9.23
C SER A 113 6.76 11.17 7.84
N VAL A 114 6.27 11.89 6.83
CA VAL A 114 6.39 11.53 5.43
C VAL A 114 6.76 12.76 4.59
N THR A 115 7.76 12.60 3.71
CA THR A 115 8.04 13.53 2.63
C THR A 115 7.62 12.88 1.31
N VAL A 116 6.89 13.62 0.49
CA VAL A 116 6.30 13.12 -0.75
C VAL A 116 6.92 13.84 -1.94
N GLN A 117 7.47 13.06 -2.88
CA GLN A 117 7.80 13.52 -4.22
C GLN A 117 6.85 12.84 -5.20
N LYS A 118 6.24 13.61 -6.11
CA LYS A 118 5.31 13.10 -7.11
C LYS A 118 5.48 13.83 -8.43
N ASP A 119 5.38 13.10 -9.52
CA ASP A 119 5.55 13.65 -10.85
C ASP A 119 4.72 12.87 -11.89
N THR A 120 4.58 13.45 -13.07
CA THR A 120 4.01 12.81 -14.25
C THR A 120 5.11 12.72 -15.29
N ILE A 121 5.63 11.52 -15.49
CA ILE A 121 6.79 11.24 -16.33
C ILE A 121 6.43 10.50 -17.64
N SER A 122 5.15 10.20 -17.85
CA SER A 122 4.65 9.49 -19.03
C SER A 122 3.59 10.28 -19.80
N ASP A 123 3.32 9.83 -21.02
CA ASP A 123 2.26 10.36 -21.90
C ASP A 123 0.94 9.58 -21.75
N LEU A 124 0.70 8.88 -20.63
CA LEU A 124 -0.53 8.13 -20.39
C LEU A 124 -1.77 9.03 -20.27
N GLY A 125 -1.57 10.33 -20.02
CA GLY A 125 -2.66 11.31 -19.91
C GLY A 125 -3.57 11.04 -18.72
N LEU A 126 -2.97 10.67 -17.59
CA LEU A 126 -3.66 10.40 -16.33
C LEU A 126 -3.98 11.72 -15.59
N PRO A 127 -5.10 11.82 -14.88
CA PRO A 127 -5.47 12.99 -14.08
C PRO A 127 -4.78 13.02 -12.69
N TYR A 128 -3.69 12.27 -12.52
CA TYR A 128 -2.92 12.15 -11.28
C TYR A 128 -1.45 11.83 -11.61
N PRO A 129 -0.50 12.09 -10.68
CA PRO A 129 0.90 11.71 -10.85
C PRO A 129 1.07 10.21 -11.06
N ASP A 130 1.83 9.82 -12.07
CA ASP A 130 2.07 8.43 -12.44
C ASP A 130 3.30 7.80 -11.77
N CYS A 131 4.08 8.63 -11.06
CA CYS A 131 5.22 8.24 -10.25
C CYS A 131 5.20 8.99 -8.92
N VAL A 132 5.31 8.27 -7.81
CA VAL A 132 5.30 8.86 -6.45
C VAL A 132 6.34 8.15 -5.59
N THR A 133 7.17 8.94 -4.92
CA THR A 133 8.14 8.45 -3.92
C THR A 133 7.81 9.03 -2.56
N LEU A 134 7.76 8.18 -1.56
CA LEU A 134 7.60 8.53 -0.16
C LEU A 134 8.90 8.29 0.59
N LEU A 135 9.37 9.28 1.33
CA LEU A 135 10.37 9.10 2.38
C LEU A 135 9.62 9.00 3.70
N LEU A 136 9.68 7.84 4.32
CA LEU A 136 8.92 7.50 5.52
C LEU A 136 9.86 7.46 6.73
N ARG A 137 9.44 8.08 7.83
CA ARG A 137 10.06 7.90 9.14
C ARG A 137 9.04 7.27 10.08
N HIS A 138 9.35 6.10 10.58
CA HIS A 138 8.51 5.39 11.54
C HIS A 138 8.85 5.81 12.98
N LYS A 139 7.86 5.77 13.88
CA LYS A 139 8.03 6.12 15.30
C LYS A 139 9.12 5.31 16.01
N GLY A 140 9.36 4.07 15.57
CA GLY A 140 10.43 3.20 16.07
C GLY A 140 11.83 3.53 15.54
N GLY A 141 12.00 4.62 14.77
CA GLY A 141 13.29 5.04 14.22
C GLY A 141 13.64 4.39 12.88
N VAL A 142 12.84 3.47 12.38
CA VAL A 142 12.99 2.91 11.03
C VAL A 142 12.76 3.99 9.98
N GLN A 143 13.58 3.96 8.93
CA GLN A 143 13.45 4.86 7.78
C GLN A 143 13.19 4.04 6.52
N GLY A 144 12.33 4.53 5.65
CA GLY A 144 11.99 3.85 4.43
C GLY A 144 11.83 4.77 3.23
N VAL A 145 12.16 4.22 2.07
CA VAL A 145 11.81 4.76 0.77
C VAL A 145 10.78 3.84 0.15
N LEU A 146 9.62 4.39 -0.20
CA LEU A 146 8.60 3.66 -0.96
C LEU A 146 8.36 4.40 -2.28
N ALA A 147 8.78 3.79 -3.38
CA ALA A 147 8.54 4.27 -4.73
C ALA A 147 7.42 3.44 -5.37
N ALA A 148 6.41 4.11 -5.90
CA ALA A 148 5.31 3.48 -6.62
C ALA A 148 5.08 4.18 -7.95
N ASP A 149 4.92 3.41 -9.02
CA ASP A 149 4.65 3.94 -10.35
C ASP A 149 3.73 3.03 -11.17
N VAL A 150 3.12 3.64 -12.18
CA VAL A 150 2.28 2.95 -13.15
C VAL A 150 2.85 3.00 -14.57
N VAL A 151 4.16 3.22 -14.68
CA VAL A 151 4.88 3.41 -15.95
C VAL A 151 5.93 2.34 -16.22
N SER A 152 6.28 1.53 -15.26
CA SER A 152 7.27 0.46 -15.37
C SER A 152 6.84 -0.60 -16.37
N ARG A 153 7.52 -0.68 -17.52
CA ARG A 153 7.21 -1.63 -18.60
C ARG A 153 7.42 -3.09 -18.22
N LYS A 154 8.32 -3.36 -17.29
CA LYS A 154 8.46 -4.64 -16.61
C LYS A 154 7.90 -4.44 -15.19
N ALA A 155 6.97 -5.30 -14.79
CA ALA A 155 6.47 -5.27 -13.42
C ALA A 155 7.63 -5.42 -12.42
N VAL A 156 7.64 -4.58 -11.42
CA VAL A 156 8.66 -4.53 -10.36
C VAL A 156 7.97 -4.66 -9.02
N LEU A 157 8.47 -5.56 -8.21
CA LEU A 157 8.29 -5.61 -6.77
C LEU A 157 9.67 -5.93 -6.20
N SER A 158 10.37 -4.93 -5.70
CA SER A 158 11.73 -5.05 -5.18
C SER A 158 11.81 -4.39 -3.82
N PHE A 159 12.12 -5.19 -2.81
CA PHE A 159 12.26 -4.75 -1.43
C PHE A 159 13.64 -5.10 -0.91
N GLU A 160 14.28 -4.12 -0.31
CA GLU A 160 15.57 -4.29 0.39
C GLU A 160 15.45 -3.65 1.77
N CYS A 161 15.88 -4.37 2.79
CA CYS A 161 15.96 -3.89 4.17
C CYS A 161 17.34 -4.18 4.73
N PHE A 162 17.96 -3.19 5.35
CA PHE A 162 19.35 -3.32 5.85
C PHE A 162 19.59 -2.51 7.13
N GLY A 163 20.56 -2.97 7.90
CA GLY A 163 21.07 -2.36 9.12
C GLY A 163 22.38 -3.01 9.51
N ASP A 164 22.98 -2.56 10.60
CA ASP A 164 24.22 -3.15 11.11
C ASP A 164 23.95 -4.55 11.68
N GLY A 165 24.14 -5.57 10.85
CA GLY A 165 23.93 -6.99 11.19
C GLY A 165 22.67 -7.62 10.61
N ILE A 166 21.93 -6.91 9.76
CA ILE A 166 20.78 -7.46 9.02
C ILE A 166 20.79 -6.98 7.57
N HIS A 167 20.47 -7.87 6.64
CA HIS A 167 20.22 -7.55 5.24
C HIS A 167 19.20 -8.54 4.68
N ILE A 168 18.08 -8.03 4.20
CA ILE A 168 17.01 -8.81 3.59
C ILE A 168 16.73 -8.23 2.21
N PHE A 169 16.70 -9.09 1.20
CA PHE A 169 16.32 -8.74 -0.16
C PHE A 169 15.17 -9.64 -0.59
N TRP A 170 14.17 -9.04 -1.20
CA TRP A 170 13.02 -9.76 -1.75
C TRP A 170 12.62 -9.15 -3.09
N GLU A 171 12.52 -10.00 -4.10
CA GLU A 171 12.03 -9.70 -5.43
C GLU A 171 10.84 -10.62 -5.74
N GLY A 172 9.71 -10.02 -6.16
CA GLY A 172 8.44 -10.72 -6.42
C GLY A 172 8.03 -10.73 -7.90
#